data_4fc81f24afbd1f143a853780145bd2d2
#
_entry.id   4fc81f24afbd1f143a853780145bd2d2
#
_cell.length_a   1.000
_cell.length_b   1.000
_cell.length_c   1.000
_cell.angle_alpha   90.00
_cell.angle_beta   90.00
_cell.angle_gamma   90.00
#
_symmetry.space_group_name_H-M   'P 1'
#
loop_
_entity.id
_entity.type
_entity.pdbx_description
1 polymer ?
#
loop_
_entity_poly.entity_id
_entity_poly.type
_entity_poly.pdbx_seq_one_letter_code
_entity_poly.pdbx_strand_id
1 'polypeptide(L)'
;MNAVSFGLVLFGVLLNAAAQLLLKAGTNAIGHFEFSSANALPIGWKVATQPYIVGGLSCYVVSVAIWILALSRVEVSIAYPMLSIGYVVNAVAAYVLFGEAVSAQRLVGIGIIVVGVYVVARS
;
A
#
# COMPACT_ATOMS: atom_id res chain seq x y z
N MET A 1 -4.49 20.52 -9.01
CA MET A 1 -4.63 19.17 -9.60
C MET A 1 -6.02 19.05 -10.20
N ASN A 2 -6.11 18.66 -11.47
CA ASN A 2 -7.41 18.50 -12.12
C ASN A 2 -8.02 17.12 -11.84
N ALA A 3 -9.26 16.90 -12.31
CA ALA A 3 -9.98 15.66 -12.01
C ALA A 3 -9.27 14.42 -12.57
N VAL A 4 -8.69 14.51 -13.77
CA VAL A 4 -7.97 13.38 -14.39
C VAL A 4 -6.72 13.05 -13.59
N SER A 5 -5.94 14.06 -13.22
CA SER A 5 -4.72 13.87 -12.40
C SER A 5 -5.05 13.30 -11.03
N PHE A 6 -6.08 13.81 -10.38
CA PHE A 6 -6.53 13.28 -9.09
C PHE A 6 -6.97 11.83 -9.22
N GLY A 7 -7.73 11.51 -10.28
CA GLY A 7 -8.18 10.15 -10.54
C GLY A 7 -7.02 9.17 -10.74
N LEU A 8 -5.98 9.57 -11.48
CA LEU A 8 -4.79 8.75 -11.68
C LEU A 8 -4.04 8.51 -10.37
N VAL A 9 -3.84 9.56 -9.58
CA VAL A 9 -3.18 9.45 -8.29
C VAL A 9 -3.98 8.53 -7.36
N LEU A 10 -5.28 8.77 -7.25
CA LEU A 10 -6.14 7.98 -6.37
C LEU A 10 -6.18 6.51 -6.79
N PHE A 11 -6.34 6.23 -8.08
CA PHE A 11 -6.37 4.85 -8.57
C PHE A 11 -5.04 4.14 -8.31
N GLY A 12 -3.92 4.81 -8.57
CA GLY A 12 -2.60 4.25 -8.29
C GLY A 12 -2.39 3.99 -6.81
N VAL A 13 -2.83 4.91 -5.95
CA VAL A 13 -2.73 4.77 -4.48
C VAL A 13 -3.57 3.58 -3.99
N LEU A 14 -4.81 3.49 -4.45
CA LEU A 14 -5.71 2.40 -4.03
C LEU A 14 -5.22 1.04 -4.53
N LEU A 15 -4.71 0.98 -5.74
CA LEU A 15 -4.15 -0.25 -6.30
C LEU A 15 -2.88 -0.67 -5.54
N ASN A 16 -2.03 0.29 -5.18
CA ASN A 16 -0.87 0.03 -4.32
C ASN A 16 -1.31 -0.49 -2.95
N ALA A 17 -2.34 0.12 -2.35
CA ALA A 17 -2.89 -0.33 -1.07
C ALA A 17 -3.40 -1.77 -1.17
N ALA A 18 -4.13 -2.12 -2.23
CA ALA A 18 -4.59 -3.49 -2.46
C ALA A 18 -3.42 -4.45 -2.59
N ALA A 19 -2.36 -4.05 -3.30
CA ALA A 19 -1.14 -4.86 -3.43
C ALA A 19 -0.51 -5.14 -2.07
N GLN A 20 -0.40 -4.12 -1.21
CA GLN A 20 0.17 -4.29 0.13
C GLN A 20 -0.68 -5.22 0.99
N LEU A 21 -2.00 -5.14 0.91
CA LEU A 21 -2.90 -6.03 1.64
C LEU A 21 -2.76 -7.48 1.17
N LEU A 22 -2.62 -7.70 -0.13
CA LEU A 22 -2.39 -9.02 -0.69
C LEU A 22 -1.04 -9.59 -0.23
N LEU A 23 0.01 -8.77 -0.20
CA LEU A 23 1.32 -9.18 0.31
C LEU A 23 1.22 -9.58 1.78
N LYS A 24 0.49 -8.82 2.59
CA LYS A 24 0.28 -9.14 4.01
C LYS A 24 -0.51 -10.44 4.16
N ALA A 25 -1.57 -10.62 3.38
CA ALA A 25 -2.34 -11.86 3.38
C ALA A 25 -1.46 -13.06 3.01
N GLY A 26 -0.56 -12.88 2.05
CA GLY A 26 0.40 -13.91 1.65
C GLY A 26 1.37 -14.28 2.77
N THR A 27 1.93 -13.28 3.47
CA THR A 27 2.82 -13.55 4.60
C THR A 27 2.08 -14.23 5.74
N ASN A 28 0.82 -13.87 5.99
CA ASN A 28 0.01 -14.54 7.00
C ASN A 28 -0.27 -16.01 6.63
N ALA A 29 -0.47 -16.29 5.33
CA ALA A 29 -0.71 -17.64 4.84
C ALA A 29 0.54 -18.53 4.95
N ILE A 30 1.73 -17.97 4.72
CA ILE A 30 3.01 -18.68 4.90
C ILE A 30 3.29 -18.90 6.40
N GLY A 31 2.92 -17.93 7.24
CA GLY A 31 3.19 -17.93 8.65
C GLY A 31 4.53 -17.27 8.98
N HIS A 32 4.88 -17.31 10.28
CA HIS A 32 6.14 -16.74 10.74
C HIS A 32 7.32 -17.57 10.24
N PHE A 33 8.35 -16.90 9.74
CA PHE A 33 9.59 -17.56 9.33
C PHE A 33 10.78 -16.68 9.69
N GLU A 34 11.90 -17.34 9.99
CA GLU A 34 13.16 -16.66 10.23
C GLU A 34 14.00 -16.70 8.97
N PHE A 35 14.58 -15.56 8.62
CA PHE A 35 15.46 -15.47 7.47
C PHE A 35 16.86 -15.94 7.82
N SER A 36 17.26 -17.06 7.24
CA SER A 36 18.61 -17.59 7.39
C SER A 36 19.11 -18.14 6.07
N SER A 37 20.43 -18.29 5.92
CA SER A 37 21.01 -18.86 4.69
C SER A 37 20.54 -20.29 4.43
N ALA A 38 20.26 -21.07 5.48
CA ALA A 38 19.74 -22.43 5.35
C ALA A 38 18.30 -22.47 4.84
N ASN A 39 17.50 -21.42 5.13
CA ASN A 39 16.09 -21.35 4.78
C ASN A 39 15.81 -20.48 3.55
N ALA A 40 16.82 -19.80 2.99
CA ALA A 40 16.63 -18.80 1.94
C ALA A 40 15.94 -19.38 0.70
N LEU A 41 16.38 -20.55 0.21
CA LEU A 41 15.80 -21.17 -0.97
C LEU A 41 14.36 -21.70 -0.74
N PRO A 42 14.08 -22.48 0.33
CA PRO A 42 12.71 -22.92 0.62
C PRO A 42 11.74 -21.80 0.87
N ILE A 43 12.14 -20.78 1.63
CA ILE A 43 11.30 -19.61 1.90
C ILE A 43 11.08 -18.79 0.62
N GLY A 44 12.12 -18.57 -0.16
CA GLY A 44 12.03 -17.86 -1.43
C GLY A 44 11.05 -18.55 -2.39
N TRP A 45 11.07 -19.88 -2.47
CA TRP A 45 10.14 -20.63 -3.27
C TRP A 45 8.70 -20.50 -2.78
N LYS A 46 8.49 -20.57 -1.45
CA LYS A 46 7.16 -20.38 -0.86
C LYS A 46 6.61 -18.99 -1.16
N VAL A 47 7.43 -17.97 -1.01
CA VAL A 47 7.06 -16.60 -1.31
C VAL A 47 6.73 -16.44 -2.80
N ALA A 48 7.56 -16.96 -3.68
CA ALA A 48 7.39 -16.81 -5.12
C ALA A 48 6.17 -17.54 -5.66
N THR A 49 5.70 -18.60 -4.98
CA THR A 49 4.56 -19.42 -5.43
C THR A 49 3.29 -19.18 -4.63
N GLN A 50 3.34 -18.36 -3.58
CA GLN A 50 2.16 -18.06 -2.77
C GLN A 50 1.18 -17.19 -3.57
N PRO A 51 -0.10 -17.63 -3.76
CA PRO A 51 -1.03 -16.91 -4.66
C PRO A 51 -1.29 -15.46 -4.29
N TYR A 52 -1.42 -15.14 -2.99
CA TYR A 52 -1.65 -13.76 -2.57
C TYR A 52 -0.44 -12.87 -2.84
N ILE A 53 0.77 -13.40 -2.67
CA ILE A 53 2.00 -12.67 -2.97
C ILE A 53 2.13 -12.43 -4.47
N VAL A 54 1.87 -13.43 -5.29
CA VAL A 54 1.90 -13.30 -6.75
C VAL A 54 0.87 -12.26 -7.20
N GLY A 55 -0.35 -12.33 -6.67
CA GLY A 55 -1.40 -11.34 -6.96
C GLY A 55 -1.02 -9.94 -6.51
N GLY A 56 -0.45 -9.81 -5.31
CA GLY A 56 0.01 -8.53 -4.76
C GLY A 56 1.11 -7.91 -5.59
N LEU A 57 2.12 -8.69 -5.99
CA LEU A 57 3.19 -8.19 -6.86
C LEU A 57 2.67 -7.77 -8.22
N SER A 58 1.72 -8.50 -8.79
CA SER A 58 1.08 -8.14 -10.06
C SER A 58 0.35 -6.81 -9.95
N CYS A 59 -0.43 -6.62 -8.90
CA CYS A 59 -1.10 -5.35 -8.62
C CYS A 59 -0.10 -4.22 -8.42
N TYR A 60 1.01 -4.50 -7.74
CA TYR A 60 2.06 -3.52 -7.51
C TYR A 60 2.68 -3.04 -8.83
N VAL A 61 3.00 -3.96 -9.73
CA VAL A 61 3.56 -3.62 -11.05
C VAL A 61 2.60 -2.73 -11.83
N VAL A 62 1.31 -3.06 -11.84
CA VAL A 62 0.30 -2.24 -12.50
C VAL A 62 0.20 -0.86 -11.83
N SER A 63 0.26 -0.81 -10.49
CA SER A 63 0.21 0.46 -9.77
C SER A 63 1.39 1.37 -10.09
N VAL A 64 2.57 0.81 -10.29
CA VAL A 64 3.76 1.57 -10.70
C VAL A 64 3.56 2.18 -12.08
N ALA A 65 3.00 1.43 -13.04
CA ALA A 65 2.71 1.95 -14.36
C ALA A 65 1.74 3.13 -14.31
N ILE A 66 0.67 3.01 -13.53
CA ILE A 66 -0.31 4.09 -13.33
C ILE A 66 0.34 5.26 -12.60
N TRP A 67 1.21 5.00 -11.64
CA TRP A 67 1.94 6.04 -10.91
C TRP A 67 2.85 6.86 -11.82
N ILE A 68 3.51 6.20 -12.78
CA ILE A 68 4.32 6.90 -13.78
C ILE A 68 3.43 7.86 -14.59
N LEU A 69 2.24 7.42 -15.00
CA LEU A 69 1.29 8.29 -15.69
C LEU A 69 0.85 9.45 -14.81
N ALA A 70 0.61 9.21 -13.53
CA ALA A 70 0.25 10.27 -12.58
C ALA A 70 1.39 11.29 -12.43
N LEU A 71 2.62 10.83 -12.31
CA LEU A 71 3.79 11.70 -12.17
C LEU A 71 4.04 12.55 -13.42
N SER A 72 3.55 12.12 -14.59
CA SER A 72 3.63 12.93 -15.81
C SER A 72 2.72 14.15 -15.76
N ARG A 73 1.79 14.21 -14.81
CA ARG A 73 0.78 15.27 -14.69
C ARG A 73 0.83 16.02 -13.36
N VAL A 74 1.44 15.44 -12.33
CA VAL A 74 1.41 15.95 -10.96
C VAL A 74 2.82 16.05 -10.41
N GLU A 75 3.10 17.13 -9.70
CA GLU A 75 4.40 17.30 -9.06
C GLU A 75 4.63 16.23 -7.97
N VAL A 76 5.89 15.83 -7.81
CA VAL A 76 6.31 14.84 -6.81
C VAL A 76 5.92 15.28 -5.41
N SER A 77 6.06 16.58 -5.10
CA SER A 77 5.72 17.12 -3.79
C SER A 77 4.24 17.03 -3.45
N ILE A 78 3.38 16.84 -4.44
CA ILE A 78 1.94 16.62 -4.25
C ILE A 78 1.63 15.12 -4.31
N ALA A 79 2.17 14.41 -5.30
CA ALA A 79 1.85 13.01 -5.54
C ALA A 79 2.28 12.09 -4.39
N TYR A 80 3.49 12.24 -3.88
CA TYR A 80 3.99 11.33 -2.85
C TYR A 80 3.30 11.49 -1.50
N PRO A 81 3.02 12.71 -0.99
CA PRO A 81 2.16 12.82 0.20
C PRO A 81 0.78 12.20 0.02
N MET A 82 0.23 12.22 -1.18
CA MET A 82 -1.06 11.60 -1.47
C MET A 82 -1.03 10.06 -1.30
N LEU A 83 0.14 9.42 -1.37
CA LEU A 83 0.29 8.01 -1.02
C LEU A 83 -0.19 7.70 0.40
N SER A 84 -0.20 8.67 1.27
CA SER A 84 -0.69 8.51 2.64
C SER A 84 -2.17 8.12 2.70
N ILE A 85 -2.96 8.39 1.67
CA ILE A 85 -4.32 7.87 1.54
C ILE A 85 -4.29 6.34 1.59
N GLY A 86 -3.32 5.72 0.90
CA GLY A 86 -3.13 4.28 0.94
C GLY A 86 -2.78 3.77 2.34
N TYR A 87 -2.00 4.53 3.10
CA TYR A 87 -1.67 4.16 4.47
C TYR A 87 -2.91 4.14 5.36
N VAL A 88 -3.81 5.12 5.20
CA VAL A 88 -5.07 5.16 5.93
C VAL A 88 -5.96 3.96 5.53
N VAL A 89 -6.09 3.69 4.24
CA VAL A 89 -6.85 2.55 3.73
C VAL A 89 -6.29 1.25 4.29
N ASN A 90 -4.96 1.09 4.28
CA ASN A 90 -4.31 -0.11 4.80
C ASN A 90 -4.54 -0.27 6.31
N ALA A 91 -4.51 0.81 7.08
CA ALA A 91 -4.75 0.74 8.52
C ALA A 91 -6.18 0.27 8.82
N VAL A 92 -7.17 0.83 8.12
CA VAL A 92 -8.58 0.43 8.28
C VAL A 92 -8.77 -1.02 7.85
N ALA A 93 -8.23 -1.39 6.69
CA ALA A 93 -8.37 -2.74 6.15
C ALA A 93 -7.66 -3.77 7.04
N ALA A 94 -6.49 -3.45 7.58
CA ALA A 94 -5.77 -4.33 8.49
C ALA A 94 -6.58 -4.59 9.77
N TYR A 95 -7.24 -3.57 10.29
CA TYR A 95 -8.12 -3.74 11.44
C TYR A 95 -9.30 -4.67 11.11
N VAL A 96 -9.95 -4.45 9.97
CA VAL A 96 -11.16 -5.20 9.58
C VAL A 96 -10.81 -6.62 9.11
N LEU A 97 -9.77 -6.76 8.25
CA LEU A 97 -9.49 -8.02 7.58
C LEU A 97 -8.57 -8.93 8.39
N PHE A 98 -7.60 -8.37 9.09
CA PHE A 98 -6.58 -9.15 9.81
C PHE A 98 -6.72 -9.08 11.32
N GLY A 99 -7.68 -8.32 11.83
CA GLY A 99 -7.89 -8.18 13.26
C GLY A 99 -6.77 -7.46 13.99
N GLU A 100 -5.97 -6.65 13.30
CA GLU A 100 -4.89 -5.90 13.92
C GLU A 100 -5.46 -4.83 14.83
N ALA A 101 -4.88 -4.70 16.03
CA ALA A 101 -5.34 -3.72 16.99
C ALA A 101 -4.95 -2.30 16.56
N VAL A 102 -5.88 -1.35 16.70
CA VAL A 102 -5.62 0.05 16.45
C VAL A 102 -5.71 0.81 17.76
N SER A 103 -4.55 1.26 18.25
CA SER A 103 -4.48 2.04 19.49
C SER A 103 -4.98 3.46 19.29
N ALA A 104 -5.29 4.14 20.41
CA ALA A 104 -5.67 5.55 20.36
C ALA A 104 -4.57 6.41 19.73
N GLN A 105 -3.30 6.09 20.02
CA GLN A 105 -2.16 6.79 19.43
C GLN A 105 -2.10 6.61 17.92
N ARG A 106 -2.38 5.40 17.42
CA ARG A 106 -2.45 5.15 15.97
C ARG A 106 -3.58 5.93 15.32
N LEU A 107 -4.74 6.01 15.96
CA LEU A 107 -5.87 6.81 15.45
C LEU A 107 -5.51 8.28 15.35
N VAL A 108 -4.84 8.83 16.36
CA VAL A 108 -4.38 10.21 16.34
C VAL A 108 -3.41 10.45 15.17
N GLY A 109 -2.44 9.55 14.99
CA GLY A 109 -1.48 9.65 13.89
C GLY A 109 -2.16 9.58 12.52
N ILE A 110 -3.11 8.68 12.36
CA ILE A 110 -3.89 8.55 11.12
C ILE A 110 -4.69 9.83 10.85
N GLY A 111 -5.30 10.42 11.89
CA GLY A 111 -6.00 11.69 11.77
C GLY A 111 -5.10 12.83 11.29
N ILE A 112 -3.89 12.90 11.81
CA ILE A 112 -2.88 13.89 11.37
C ILE A 112 -2.51 13.67 9.91
N ILE A 113 -2.34 12.44 9.48
CA ILE A 113 -2.07 12.09 8.08
C ILE A 113 -3.20 12.59 7.18
N VAL A 114 -4.45 12.34 7.55
CA VAL A 114 -5.62 12.77 6.78
C VAL A 114 -5.64 14.29 6.61
N VAL A 115 -5.38 15.03 7.70
CA VAL A 115 -5.32 16.49 7.65
C VAL A 115 -4.20 16.94 6.73
N GLY A 116 -3.01 16.34 6.83
CA GLY A 116 -1.87 16.67 5.97
C GLY A 116 -2.16 16.44 4.50
N VAL A 117 -2.78 15.31 4.15
CA VAL A 117 -3.17 14.99 2.78
C VAL A 117 -4.15 16.03 2.24
N TYR A 118 -5.14 16.41 3.03
CA TYR A 118 -6.12 17.42 2.64
C TYR A 118 -5.45 18.75 2.32
N VAL A 119 -4.54 19.19 3.17
CA VAL A 119 -3.81 20.45 2.97
C VAL A 119 -2.99 20.40 1.68
N VAL A 120 -2.26 19.31 1.46
CA VAL A 120 -1.45 19.12 0.24
C VAL A 120 -2.32 19.09 -1.02
N ALA A 121 -3.44 18.42 -0.97
CA ALA A 121 -4.33 18.29 -2.13
C ALA A 121 -4.91 19.63 -2.56
N ARG A 122 -5.05 20.58 -1.63
CA ARG A 122 -5.56 21.93 -1.89
C ARG A 122 -4.48 22.94 -2.27
N SER A 123 -3.23 22.59 -2.14
CA SER A 123 -2.12 23.49 -2.41
C SER A 123 -1.84 23.69 -3.90
#